data_b77b49bd65a33c2acfc283b31ad8e438
#
_entry.id   b77b49bd65a33c2acfc283b31ad8e438
#
_cell.length_a   1.000
_cell.length_b   1.000
_cell.length_c   1.000
_cell.angle_alpha   90.00
_cell.angle_beta   90.00
_cell.angle_gamma   90.00
#
_symmetry.space_group_name_H-M   'P 1'
#
loop_
_entity.id
_entity.type
_entity.pdbx_description
1 polymer ?
#
loop_
_entity_poly.entity_id
_entity_poly.type
_entity_poly.pdbx_seq_one_letter_code
_entity_poly.pdbx_strand_id
1 'polypeptide(L)'
;LGVFMMMCSVSNAIFVGLPMCTELFGESCTPYVMLYYLVNTSFVQLVGLSLVRWAGEGGGFDRRMVKKFLTTPAVIGVLVSFVLVFTGIQLPPLLMSYCKYMNNLVTPLALLLTGYIIYEIGLKNLKLDRDLALVMLFRFLLVPGVSFALCEVFGVAGLGRSVLIVETAMPVVTQTVVAAAEYGADEEFAAQGAALSTIACFVVIPVLMLIL
;
A
#
# COMPACT_ATOMS: atom_id res chain seq x y z
N LEU A 1 -0.56 19.77 -3.27
CA LEU A 1 0.29 19.08 -4.27
C LEU A 1 1.01 17.87 -3.67
N GLY A 2 1.68 17.96 -2.50
CA GLY A 2 2.41 16.82 -1.91
C GLY A 2 1.51 15.64 -1.54
N VAL A 3 0.33 15.89 -0.97
CA VAL A 3 -0.69 14.87 -0.70
C VAL A 3 -1.14 14.19 -1.99
N PHE A 4 -1.43 14.97 -3.04
CA PHE A 4 -1.79 14.45 -4.36
C PHE A 4 -0.70 13.51 -4.93
N MET A 5 0.57 13.96 -4.89
CA MET A 5 1.70 13.15 -5.36
C MET A 5 1.84 11.84 -4.57
N MET A 6 1.69 11.88 -3.25
CA MET A 6 1.72 10.67 -2.43
C MET A 6 0.57 9.73 -2.77
N MET A 7 -0.66 10.26 -2.93
CA MET A 7 -1.82 9.45 -3.30
C MET A 7 -1.64 8.76 -4.67
N CYS A 8 -1.02 9.43 -5.64
CA CYS A 8 -0.75 8.84 -6.94
C CYS A 8 0.36 7.76 -6.92
N SER A 9 1.36 7.90 -6.04
CA SER A 9 2.59 7.12 -6.11
C SER A 9 2.55 5.82 -5.30
N VAL A 10 1.90 5.80 -4.13
CA VAL A 10 2.01 4.69 -3.18
C VAL A 10 0.68 4.00 -2.93
N SER A 11 0.72 2.67 -2.75
CA SER A 11 -0.46 1.82 -2.62
C SER A 11 -0.63 1.23 -1.22
N ASN A 12 -1.86 0.86 -0.90
CA ASN A 12 -2.21 0.15 0.32
C ASN A 12 -1.92 -1.36 0.18
N ALA A 13 -0.63 -1.69 0.06
CA ALA A 13 -0.15 -3.03 -0.26
C ALA A 13 -0.47 -4.08 0.81
N ILE A 14 -0.50 -3.71 2.09
CA ILE A 14 -0.72 -4.68 3.19
C ILE A 14 -2.18 -4.78 3.59
N PHE A 15 -2.84 -3.64 3.85
CA PHE A 15 -4.20 -3.70 4.40
C PHE A 15 -5.26 -4.08 3.36
N VAL A 16 -5.01 -3.81 2.09
CA VAL A 16 -5.91 -4.19 1.00
C VAL A 16 -5.22 -5.14 0.03
N GLY A 17 -3.96 -4.87 -0.33
CA GLY A 17 -3.24 -5.64 -1.34
C GLY A 17 -2.99 -7.09 -0.92
N LEU A 18 -2.42 -7.34 0.26
CA LEU A 18 -2.14 -8.70 0.71
C LEU A 18 -3.40 -9.57 0.80
N PRO A 19 -4.50 -9.15 1.47
CA PRO A 19 -5.73 -9.93 1.47
C PRO A 19 -6.28 -10.19 0.06
N MET A 20 -6.28 -9.16 -0.79
CA MET A 20 -6.78 -9.28 -2.16
C MET A 20 -5.92 -10.25 -2.99
N CYS A 21 -4.59 -10.12 -2.92
CA CYS A 21 -3.69 -11.01 -3.66
C CYS A 21 -3.77 -12.46 -3.17
N THR A 22 -3.91 -12.69 -1.86
CA THR A 22 -4.04 -14.06 -1.31
C THR A 22 -5.35 -14.72 -1.73
N GLU A 23 -6.45 -13.98 -1.81
CA GLU A 23 -7.72 -14.50 -2.33
C GLU A 23 -7.69 -14.77 -3.83
N LEU A 24 -7.01 -13.92 -4.62
CA LEU A 24 -6.94 -14.07 -6.07
C LEU A 24 -5.93 -15.14 -6.52
N PHE A 25 -4.79 -15.26 -5.85
CA PHE A 25 -3.64 -16.05 -6.31
C PHE A 25 -3.19 -17.13 -5.33
N GLY A 26 -3.82 -17.20 -4.15
CA GLY A 26 -3.42 -18.12 -3.07
C GLY A 26 -2.14 -17.67 -2.35
N GLU A 27 -1.73 -18.45 -1.35
CA GLU A 27 -0.55 -18.18 -0.48
C GLU A 27 0.77 -18.03 -1.25
N SER A 28 0.86 -18.58 -2.45
CA SER A 28 2.07 -18.51 -3.31
C SER A 28 2.42 -17.09 -3.76
N CYS A 29 1.48 -16.15 -3.70
CA CYS A 29 1.72 -14.74 -4.02
C CYS A 29 2.48 -13.99 -2.91
N THR A 30 2.42 -14.47 -1.66
CA THR A 30 2.93 -13.76 -0.48
C THR A 30 4.37 -13.25 -0.62
N PRO A 31 5.36 -14.01 -1.14
CA PRO A 31 6.72 -13.49 -1.30
C PRO A 31 6.79 -12.26 -2.23
N TYR A 32 6.00 -12.25 -3.30
CA TYR A 32 5.97 -11.13 -4.25
C TYR A 32 5.31 -9.89 -3.64
N VAL A 33 4.20 -10.08 -2.90
CA VAL A 33 3.54 -9.02 -2.14
C VAL A 33 4.51 -8.41 -1.11
N MET A 34 5.27 -9.25 -0.38
CA MET A 34 6.23 -8.78 0.62
C MET A 34 7.37 -7.98 0.00
N LEU A 35 7.89 -8.40 -1.16
CA LEU A 35 8.91 -7.64 -1.90
C LEU A 35 8.36 -6.27 -2.34
N TYR A 36 7.17 -6.26 -2.93
CA TYR A 36 6.50 -5.02 -3.30
C TYR A 36 6.28 -4.11 -2.09
N TYR A 37 5.76 -4.67 -0.99
CA TYR A 37 5.54 -3.95 0.25
C TYR A 37 6.80 -3.30 0.80
N LEU A 38 7.93 -4.01 0.78
CA LEU A 38 9.21 -3.46 1.26
C LEU A 38 9.60 -2.21 0.47
N VAL A 39 9.52 -2.26 -0.86
CA VAL A 39 9.83 -1.12 -1.73
C VAL A 39 8.81 0.00 -1.53
N ASN A 40 7.52 -0.32 -1.54
CA ASN A 40 6.43 0.64 -1.35
C ASN A 40 6.54 1.36 -0.01
N THR A 41 6.78 0.63 1.09
CA THR A 41 6.94 1.20 2.44
C THR A 41 8.20 2.08 2.54
N SER A 42 9.29 1.67 1.89
CA SER A 42 10.50 2.50 1.82
C SER A 42 10.19 3.83 1.13
N PHE A 43 9.47 3.78 0.02
CA PHE A 43 9.07 4.97 -0.71
C PHE A 43 8.09 5.85 0.09
N VAL A 44 7.11 5.25 0.76
CA VAL A 44 6.19 5.95 1.68
C VAL A 44 6.97 6.73 2.74
N GLN A 45 7.89 6.07 3.45
CA GLN A 45 8.60 6.66 4.59
C GLN A 45 9.64 7.71 4.18
N LEU A 46 10.33 7.51 3.06
CA LEU A 46 11.43 8.37 2.64
C LEU A 46 10.98 9.50 1.71
N VAL A 47 10.06 9.23 0.80
CA VAL A 47 9.61 10.18 -0.21
C VAL A 47 8.21 10.68 0.11
N GLY A 48 7.24 9.79 0.29
CA GLY A 48 5.84 10.14 0.50
C GLY A 48 5.63 11.07 1.68
N LEU A 49 6.14 10.72 2.87
CA LEU A 49 6.04 11.59 4.06
C LEU A 49 6.76 12.92 3.87
N SER A 50 7.89 12.94 3.16
CA SER A 50 8.61 14.18 2.85
C SER A 50 7.78 15.10 1.95
N LEU A 51 7.04 14.55 0.98
CA LEU A 51 6.16 15.31 0.10
C LEU A 51 4.97 15.91 0.85
N VAL A 52 4.35 15.12 1.75
CA VAL A 52 3.23 15.61 2.57
C VAL A 52 3.70 16.68 3.55
N ARG A 53 4.83 16.45 4.22
CA ARG A 53 5.43 17.44 5.13
C ARG A 53 5.80 18.75 4.42
N TRP A 54 6.33 18.66 3.20
CA TRP A 54 6.61 19.84 2.40
C TRP A 54 5.33 20.64 2.06
N ALA A 55 4.23 19.93 1.82
CA ALA A 55 2.94 20.57 1.50
C ALA A 55 2.27 21.23 2.74
N GLY A 56 2.51 20.73 3.95
CA GLY A 56 1.96 21.27 5.20
C GLY A 56 2.92 22.25 5.86
N GLU A 57 3.94 21.75 6.54
CA GLU A 57 4.88 22.56 7.36
C GLU A 57 5.95 23.32 6.53
N GLY A 58 6.03 23.11 5.23
CA GLY A 58 7.11 23.65 4.38
C GLY A 58 8.48 22.98 4.61
N GLY A 59 8.52 21.87 5.40
CA GLY A 59 9.70 21.06 5.63
C GLY A 59 9.93 20.04 4.51
N GLY A 60 11.17 19.58 4.33
CA GLY A 60 11.53 18.55 3.36
C GLY A 60 12.01 17.26 4.04
N PHE A 61 12.87 16.53 3.33
CA PHE A 61 13.50 15.31 3.81
C PHE A 61 14.32 15.55 5.11
N ASP A 62 14.06 14.72 6.11
CA ASP A 62 14.79 14.74 7.39
C ASP A 62 15.48 13.38 7.59
N ARG A 63 16.75 13.40 8.01
CA ARG A 63 17.51 12.18 8.38
C ARG A 63 16.81 11.35 9.47
N ARG A 64 16.00 11.98 10.31
CA ARG A 64 15.17 11.28 11.30
C ARG A 64 14.16 10.33 10.66
N MET A 65 13.68 10.63 9.44
CA MET A 65 12.78 9.74 8.70
C MET A 65 13.46 8.42 8.34
N VAL A 66 14.75 8.45 7.97
CA VAL A 66 15.53 7.21 7.71
C VAL A 66 15.63 6.36 8.96
N LYS A 67 15.94 6.99 10.11
CA LYS A 67 15.99 6.26 11.38
C LYS A 67 14.62 5.69 11.75
N LYS A 68 13.55 6.48 11.64
CA LYS A 68 12.16 6.03 11.90
C LYS A 68 11.79 4.85 10.99
N PHE A 69 12.16 4.90 9.70
CA PHE A 69 11.96 3.80 8.76
C PHE A 69 12.68 2.52 9.22
N LEU A 70 13.98 2.60 9.48
CA LEU A 70 14.78 1.43 9.89
C LEU A 70 14.34 0.84 11.23
N THR A 71 13.73 1.63 12.10
CA THR A 71 13.21 1.19 13.41
C THR A 71 11.73 0.79 13.37
N THR A 72 11.09 0.88 12.22
CA THR A 72 9.68 0.43 12.07
C THR A 72 9.59 -1.09 12.29
N PRO A 73 8.70 -1.57 13.17
CA PRO A 73 8.60 -3.00 13.49
C PRO A 73 8.42 -3.90 12.26
N ALA A 74 7.69 -3.44 11.26
CA ALA A 74 7.47 -4.17 10.02
C ALA A 74 8.78 -4.35 9.23
N VAL A 75 9.62 -3.31 9.12
CA VAL A 75 10.93 -3.38 8.44
C VAL A 75 11.88 -4.29 9.21
N ILE A 76 11.91 -4.20 10.53
CA ILE A 76 12.70 -5.10 11.38
C ILE A 76 12.25 -6.55 11.17
N GLY A 77 10.93 -6.82 11.15
CA GLY A 77 10.39 -8.15 10.90
C GLY A 77 10.81 -8.73 9.56
N VAL A 78 10.78 -7.92 8.49
CA VAL A 78 11.23 -8.33 7.15
C VAL A 78 12.74 -8.63 7.15
N LEU A 79 13.56 -7.77 7.76
CA LEU A 79 15.01 -8.00 7.85
C LEU A 79 15.34 -9.28 8.63
N VAL A 80 14.68 -9.50 9.77
CA VAL A 80 14.82 -10.75 10.55
C VAL A 80 14.41 -11.96 9.72
N SER A 81 13.30 -11.87 8.96
CA SER A 81 12.86 -12.95 8.08
C SER A 81 13.90 -13.28 7.00
N PHE A 82 14.51 -12.26 6.38
CA PHE A 82 15.61 -12.50 5.43
C PHE A 82 16.80 -13.21 6.09
N VAL A 83 17.22 -12.77 7.28
CA VAL A 83 18.32 -13.44 8.00
C VAL A 83 17.99 -14.90 8.27
N LEU A 84 16.78 -15.21 8.73
CA LEU A 84 16.33 -16.59 8.98
C LEU A 84 16.36 -17.45 7.70
N VAL A 85 15.87 -16.90 6.57
CA VAL A 85 15.88 -17.58 5.27
C VAL A 85 17.31 -17.86 4.80
N PHE A 86 18.20 -16.86 4.84
CA PHE A 86 19.59 -17.03 4.38
C PHE A 86 20.43 -17.92 5.29
N THR A 87 20.16 -17.95 6.59
CA THR A 87 20.87 -18.82 7.54
C THR A 87 20.29 -20.22 7.62
N GLY A 88 19.10 -20.46 7.07
CA GLY A 88 18.38 -21.73 7.15
C GLY A 88 17.88 -22.08 8.56
N ILE A 89 17.91 -21.10 9.49
CA ILE A 89 17.44 -21.30 10.86
C ILE A 89 15.91 -21.42 10.86
N GLN A 90 15.42 -22.55 11.35
CA GLN A 90 13.98 -22.76 11.52
C GLN A 90 13.52 -22.25 12.88
N LEU A 91 12.42 -21.50 12.89
CA LEU A 91 11.80 -21.06 14.13
C LEU A 91 11.20 -22.24 14.91
N PRO A 92 11.25 -22.21 16.25
CA PRO A 92 10.55 -23.19 17.07
C PRO A 92 9.06 -23.29 16.68
N PRO A 93 8.45 -24.50 16.70
CA PRO A 93 7.06 -24.69 16.27
C PRO A 93 6.05 -23.79 16.99
N LEU A 94 6.27 -23.51 18.27
CA LEU A 94 5.43 -22.62 19.06
C LEU A 94 5.45 -21.17 18.49
N LEU A 95 6.64 -20.65 18.18
CA LEU A 95 6.81 -19.31 17.65
C LEU A 95 6.25 -19.22 16.23
N MET A 96 6.45 -20.24 15.42
CA MET A 96 5.87 -20.33 14.07
C MET A 96 4.34 -20.33 14.13
N SER A 97 3.74 -21.08 15.03
CA SER A 97 2.29 -21.10 15.24
C SER A 97 1.77 -19.73 15.68
N TYR A 98 2.45 -19.09 16.62
CA TYR A 98 2.10 -17.73 17.05
C TYR A 98 2.14 -16.74 15.87
N CYS A 99 3.21 -16.73 15.07
CA CYS A 99 3.31 -15.87 13.88
C CYS A 99 2.17 -16.14 12.90
N LYS A 100 1.80 -17.41 12.70
CA LYS A 100 0.68 -17.79 11.81
C LYS A 100 -0.67 -17.28 12.33
N TYR A 101 -0.93 -17.37 13.63
CA TYR A 101 -2.17 -16.81 14.22
C TYR A 101 -2.21 -15.28 14.09
N MET A 102 -1.08 -14.59 14.31
CA MET A 102 -1.01 -13.14 14.11
C MET A 102 -1.23 -12.76 12.65
N ASN A 103 -0.63 -13.49 11.72
CA ASN A 103 -0.84 -13.27 10.28
C ASN A 103 -2.31 -13.43 9.88
N ASN A 104 -3.02 -14.43 10.41
CA ASN A 104 -4.42 -14.65 10.11
C ASN A 104 -5.35 -13.52 10.62
N LEU A 105 -4.90 -12.72 11.58
CA LEU A 105 -5.63 -11.55 12.06
C LEU A 105 -5.48 -10.32 11.13
N VAL A 106 -4.48 -10.29 10.28
CA VAL A 106 -4.19 -9.12 9.42
C VAL A 106 -5.39 -8.80 8.52
N THR A 107 -5.89 -9.79 7.79
CA THR A 107 -7.03 -9.61 6.87
C THR A 107 -8.30 -9.10 7.55
N PRO A 108 -8.85 -9.74 8.61
CA PRO A 108 -10.07 -9.27 9.23
C PRO A 108 -9.92 -7.89 9.88
N LEU A 109 -8.78 -7.62 10.52
CA LEU A 109 -8.52 -6.30 11.12
C LEU A 109 -8.35 -5.21 10.05
N ALA A 110 -7.70 -5.51 8.94
CA ALA A 110 -7.55 -4.60 7.82
C ALA A 110 -8.89 -4.23 7.18
N LEU A 111 -9.79 -5.22 7.00
CA LEU A 111 -11.12 -4.98 6.46
C LEU A 111 -11.99 -4.16 7.42
N LEU A 112 -11.92 -4.44 8.72
CA LEU A 112 -12.61 -3.65 9.75
C LEU A 112 -12.12 -2.19 9.75
N LEU A 113 -10.80 -1.97 9.72
CA LEU A 113 -10.22 -0.64 9.65
C LEU A 113 -10.66 0.10 8.38
N THR A 114 -10.65 -0.58 7.24
CA THR A 114 -11.09 -0.01 5.96
C THR A 114 -12.57 0.38 6.02
N GLY A 115 -13.42 -0.49 6.56
CA GLY A 115 -14.85 -0.20 6.77
C GLY A 115 -15.08 0.99 7.71
N TYR A 116 -14.31 1.07 8.79
CA TYR A 116 -14.36 2.19 9.74
C TYR A 116 -14.00 3.53 9.07
N ILE A 117 -12.95 3.58 8.28
CA ILE A 117 -12.52 4.80 7.56
C ILE A 117 -13.63 5.27 6.59
N ILE A 118 -14.23 4.34 5.83
CA ILE A 118 -15.33 4.66 4.91
C ILE A 118 -16.55 5.20 5.69
N TYR A 119 -16.84 4.61 6.85
CA TYR A 119 -17.94 5.05 7.72
C TYR A 119 -17.70 6.46 8.28
N GLU A 120 -16.49 6.73 8.79
CA GLU A 120 -16.12 8.01 9.41
C GLU A 120 -16.23 9.19 8.42
N ILE A 121 -15.79 9.00 7.19
CA ILE A 121 -15.89 10.01 6.12
C ILE A 121 -17.36 10.20 5.72
N GLY A 122 -18.15 9.15 5.75
CA GLY A 122 -19.56 9.13 5.34
C GLY A 122 -19.73 9.17 3.83
N LEU A 123 -20.36 8.15 3.26
CA LEU A 123 -20.57 8.00 1.82
C LEU A 123 -21.24 9.20 1.14
N LYS A 124 -22.08 9.94 1.89
CA LYS A 124 -22.78 11.12 1.39
C LYS A 124 -21.88 12.35 1.21
N ASN A 125 -20.73 12.36 1.88
CA ASN A 125 -19.78 13.48 1.86
C ASN A 125 -18.70 13.28 0.79
N LEU A 126 -18.64 12.10 0.15
CA LEU A 126 -17.69 11.80 -0.91
C LEU A 126 -18.00 12.67 -2.14
N LYS A 127 -17.06 13.52 -2.50
CA LYS A 127 -17.11 14.35 -3.70
C LYS A 127 -15.99 13.93 -4.63
N LEU A 128 -16.34 13.63 -5.86
CA LEU A 128 -15.36 13.39 -6.91
C LEU A 128 -15.11 14.72 -7.64
N ASP A 129 -14.12 15.46 -7.18
CA ASP A 129 -13.63 16.63 -7.87
C ASP A 129 -12.60 16.28 -8.96
N ARG A 130 -12.10 17.28 -9.67
CA ARG A 130 -11.15 17.10 -10.76
C ARG A 130 -9.84 16.46 -10.26
N ASP A 131 -9.36 16.87 -9.11
CA ASP A 131 -8.07 16.41 -8.58
C ASP A 131 -8.18 14.97 -8.09
N LEU A 132 -9.28 14.59 -7.44
CA LEU A 132 -9.57 13.21 -7.07
C LEU A 132 -9.80 12.32 -8.30
N ALA A 133 -10.47 12.81 -9.34
CA ALA A 133 -10.61 12.09 -10.59
C ALA A 133 -9.24 11.83 -11.26
N LEU A 134 -8.32 12.78 -11.20
CA LEU A 134 -6.95 12.57 -11.65
C LEU A 134 -6.21 11.54 -10.78
N VAL A 135 -6.35 11.57 -9.46
CA VAL A 135 -5.78 10.53 -8.59
C VAL A 135 -6.29 9.15 -8.99
N MET A 136 -7.60 8.99 -9.24
CA MET A 136 -8.17 7.71 -9.69
C MET A 136 -7.60 7.27 -11.03
N LEU A 137 -7.47 8.19 -11.99
CA LEU A 137 -6.88 7.91 -13.31
C LEU A 137 -5.43 7.44 -13.19
N PHE A 138 -4.61 8.15 -12.43
CA PHE A 138 -3.22 7.77 -12.19
C PHE A 138 -3.16 6.41 -11.52
N ARG A 139 -3.93 6.22 -10.48
CA ARG A 139 -3.89 5.05 -9.62
C ARG A 139 -4.33 3.76 -10.30
N PHE A 140 -5.44 3.82 -11.02
CA PHE A 140 -6.08 2.63 -11.58
C PHE A 140 -5.78 2.38 -13.06
N LEU A 141 -5.21 3.36 -13.76
CA LEU A 141 -4.89 3.19 -15.17
C LEU A 141 -3.40 3.40 -15.46
N LEU A 142 -2.85 4.58 -15.10
CA LEU A 142 -1.48 4.90 -15.49
C LEU A 142 -0.45 4.07 -14.73
N VAL A 143 -0.55 3.97 -13.41
CA VAL A 143 0.44 3.24 -12.60
C VAL A 143 0.43 1.74 -12.89
N PRO A 144 -0.72 1.04 -12.94
CA PRO A 144 -0.77 -0.36 -13.38
C PRO A 144 -0.32 -0.55 -14.83
N GLY A 145 -0.66 0.38 -15.73
CA GLY A 145 -0.21 0.35 -17.13
C GLY A 145 1.32 0.46 -17.25
N VAL A 146 1.93 1.36 -16.50
CA VAL A 146 3.40 1.48 -16.41
C VAL A 146 4.00 0.21 -15.80
N SER A 147 3.40 -0.33 -14.74
CA SER A 147 3.86 -1.59 -14.13
C SER A 147 3.82 -2.74 -15.13
N PHE A 148 2.74 -2.84 -15.91
CA PHE A 148 2.63 -3.82 -16.99
C PHE A 148 3.76 -3.64 -18.01
N ALA A 149 3.98 -2.44 -18.52
CA ALA A 149 5.03 -2.15 -19.50
C ALA A 149 6.43 -2.47 -18.94
N LEU A 150 6.70 -2.14 -17.67
CA LEU A 150 7.97 -2.46 -17.02
C LEU A 150 8.15 -3.98 -16.87
N CYS A 151 7.11 -4.73 -16.51
CA CYS A 151 7.17 -6.19 -16.45
C CYS A 151 7.55 -6.79 -17.82
N GLU A 152 6.99 -6.27 -18.91
CA GLU A 152 7.37 -6.71 -20.27
C GLU A 152 8.85 -6.39 -20.58
N VAL A 153 9.30 -5.17 -20.29
CA VAL A 153 10.68 -4.74 -20.54
C VAL A 153 11.71 -5.56 -19.75
N PHE A 154 11.40 -5.87 -18.49
CA PHE A 154 12.30 -6.64 -17.61
C PHE A 154 12.08 -8.16 -17.69
N GLY A 155 11.16 -8.65 -18.51
CA GLY A 155 10.90 -10.08 -18.66
C GLY A 155 10.26 -10.72 -17.42
N VAL A 156 9.57 -9.93 -16.59
CA VAL A 156 8.84 -10.45 -15.44
C VAL A 156 7.54 -11.07 -15.93
N ALA A 157 7.37 -12.37 -15.69
CA ALA A 157 6.22 -13.14 -16.19
C ALA A 157 5.52 -13.94 -15.08
N GLY A 158 4.37 -14.54 -15.41
CA GLY A 158 3.62 -15.43 -14.53
C GLY A 158 3.10 -14.70 -13.27
N LEU A 159 3.06 -15.44 -12.15
CA LEU A 159 2.48 -14.96 -10.90
C LEU A 159 3.08 -13.64 -10.41
N GLY A 160 4.40 -13.48 -10.51
CA GLY A 160 5.07 -12.24 -10.08
C GLY A 160 4.57 -11.01 -10.81
N ARG A 161 4.38 -11.11 -12.15
CA ARG A 161 3.80 -10.04 -12.97
C ARG A 161 2.38 -9.68 -12.52
N SER A 162 1.51 -10.67 -12.38
CA SER A 162 0.12 -10.46 -11.98
C SER A 162 0.02 -9.81 -10.61
N VAL A 163 0.81 -10.26 -9.65
CA VAL A 163 0.87 -9.68 -8.30
C VAL A 163 1.35 -8.22 -8.35
N LEU A 164 2.42 -7.91 -9.07
CA LEU A 164 2.95 -6.54 -9.16
C LEU A 164 1.92 -5.58 -9.79
N ILE A 165 1.22 -6.01 -10.84
CA ILE A 165 0.20 -5.18 -11.48
C ILE A 165 -0.99 -4.94 -10.53
N VAL A 166 -1.46 -5.97 -9.86
CA VAL A 166 -2.56 -5.87 -8.88
C VAL A 166 -2.14 -4.98 -7.71
N GLU A 167 -0.95 -5.15 -7.14
CA GLU A 167 -0.45 -4.34 -6.04
C GLU A 167 -0.31 -2.85 -6.41
N THR A 168 0.11 -2.55 -7.63
CA THR A 168 0.17 -1.16 -8.11
C THR A 168 -1.21 -0.55 -8.32
N ALA A 169 -2.24 -1.35 -8.56
CA ALA A 169 -3.64 -0.94 -8.66
C ALA A 169 -4.39 -0.93 -7.31
N MET A 170 -3.70 -1.14 -6.17
CA MET A 170 -4.32 -1.05 -4.85
C MET A 170 -4.69 0.40 -4.49
N PRO A 171 -5.68 0.63 -3.62
CA PRO A 171 -6.14 1.98 -3.28
C PRO A 171 -5.05 2.82 -2.60
N VAL A 172 -5.34 4.09 -2.41
CA VAL A 172 -4.47 5.03 -1.69
C VAL A 172 -4.15 4.49 -0.30
N VAL A 173 -2.87 4.56 0.08
CA VAL A 173 -2.44 4.11 1.40
C VAL A 173 -3.02 5.01 2.52
N THR A 174 -3.64 4.40 3.51
CA THR A 174 -4.26 5.10 4.66
C THR A 174 -3.27 6.01 5.40
N GLN A 175 -1.99 5.68 5.37
CA GLN A 175 -0.94 6.49 5.98
C GLN A 175 -0.85 7.91 5.40
N THR A 176 -1.38 8.15 4.18
CA THR A 176 -1.47 9.50 3.60
C THR A 176 -2.39 10.40 4.43
N VAL A 177 -3.51 9.86 4.92
CA VAL A 177 -4.46 10.61 5.77
C VAL A 177 -3.80 10.98 7.09
N VAL A 178 -3.17 9.99 7.74
CA VAL A 178 -2.47 10.20 9.01
C VAL A 178 -1.34 11.23 8.87
N ALA A 179 -0.57 11.15 7.78
CA ALA A 179 0.50 12.10 7.51
C ALA A 179 -0.05 13.51 7.22
N ALA A 180 -1.16 13.62 6.49
CA ALA A 180 -1.78 14.90 6.21
C ALA A 180 -2.23 15.60 7.52
N ALA A 181 -2.85 14.84 8.44
CA ALA A 181 -3.22 15.33 9.77
C ALA A 181 -1.97 15.71 10.62
N GLU A 182 -0.96 14.84 10.65
CA GLU A 182 0.28 15.05 11.45
C GLU A 182 1.05 16.31 11.02
N TYR A 183 1.13 16.57 9.72
CA TYR A 183 1.92 17.69 9.16
C TYR A 183 1.08 18.91 8.74
N GLY A 184 -0.21 18.97 9.10
CA GLY A 184 -1.08 20.11 8.79
C GLY A 184 -1.30 20.32 7.29
N ALA A 185 -1.27 19.24 6.50
CA ALA A 185 -1.61 19.26 5.08
C ALA A 185 -3.13 19.03 4.87
N ASP A 186 -3.58 18.88 3.64
CA ASP A 186 -5.00 18.70 3.31
C ASP A 186 -5.49 17.28 3.67
N GLU A 187 -5.94 17.14 4.93
CA GLU A 187 -6.46 15.88 5.48
C GLU A 187 -7.77 15.46 4.83
N GLU A 188 -8.67 16.42 4.55
CA GLU A 188 -9.96 16.13 3.93
C GLU A 188 -9.77 15.55 2.54
N PHE A 189 -8.89 16.13 1.73
CA PHE A 189 -8.55 15.64 0.40
C PHE A 189 -7.91 14.23 0.47
N ALA A 190 -6.99 13.99 1.42
CA ALA A 190 -6.37 12.69 1.65
C ALA A 190 -7.42 11.63 2.03
N ALA A 191 -8.33 11.97 2.94
CA ALA A 191 -9.38 11.08 3.43
C ALA A 191 -10.37 10.72 2.32
N GLN A 192 -10.85 11.72 1.56
CA GLN A 192 -11.72 11.47 0.42
C GLN A 192 -11.06 10.59 -0.64
N GLY A 193 -9.78 10.84 -0.96
CA GLY A 193 -9.02 10.03 -1.89
C GLY A 193 -8.83 8.58 -1.44
N ALA A 194 -8.54 8.36 -0.15
CA ALA A 194 -8.43 7.03 0.43
C ALA A 194 -9.76 6.26 0.36
N ALA A 195 -10.87 6.89 0.72
CA ALA A 195 -12.19 6.25 0.69
C ALA A 195 -12.67 5.96 -0.74
N LEU A 196 -12.59 6.96 -1.64
CA LEU A 196 -13.00 6.79 -3.04
C LEU A 196 -12.19 5.71 -3.75
N SER A 197 -10.86 5.72 -3.57
CA SER A 197 -10.01 4.71 -4.18
C SER A 197 -10.27 3.31 -3.62
N THR A 198 -10.57 3.19 -2.33
CA THR A 198 -10.94 1.91 -1.73
C THR A 198 -12.24 1.35 -2.31
N ILE A 199 -13.26 2.19 -2.46
CA ILE A 199 -14.53 1.78 -3.09
C ILE A 199 -14.31 1.42 -4.56
N ALA A 200 -13.58 2.25 -5.30
CA ALA A 200 -13.29 2.00 -6.71
C ALA A 200 -12.49 0.71 -6.94
N CYS A 201 -11.60 0.35 -6.02
CA CYS A 201 -10.80 -0.87 -6.07
C CYS A 201 -11.66 -2.14 -6.21
N PHE A 202 -12.81 -2.22 -5.52
CA PHE A 202 -13.72 -3.36 -5.62
C PHE A 202 -14.33 -3.56 -7.02
N VAL A 203 -14.34 -2.51 -7.85
CA VAL A 203 -14.79 -2.60 -9.25
C VAL A 203 -13.59 -2.79 -10.18
N VAL A 204 -12.51 -2.06 -9.94
CA VAL A 204 -11.34 -2.04 -10.82
C VAL A 204 -10.59 -3.37 -10.80
N ILE A 205 -10.40 -3.98 -9.62
CA ILE A 205 -9.63 -5.23 -9.54
C ILE A 205 -10.29 -6.39 -10.30
N PRO A 206 -11.60 -6.65 -10.16
CA PRO A 206 -12.25 -7.66 -11.02
C PRO A 206 -12.10 -7.40 -12.53
N VAL A 207 -12.19 -6.12 -12.95
CA VAL A 207 -11.99 -5.75 -14.36
C VAL A 207 -10.52 -5.99 -14.78
N LEU A 208 -9.57 -5.63 -13.94
CA LEU A 208 -8.15 -5.86 -14.19
C LEU A 208 -7.83 -7.36 -14.33
N MET A 209 -8.46 -8.20 -13.52
CA MET A 209 -8.30 -9.66 -13.56
C MET A 209 -8.83 -10.30 -14.87
N LEU A 210 -9.71 -9.62 -15.61
CA LEU A 210 -10.13 -10.08 -16.94
C LEU A 210 -9.08 -9.84 -18.03
N ILE A 211 -8.09 -8.98 -17.74
CA ILE A 211 -7.03 -8.58 -18.69
C ILE A 211 -5.72 -9.33 -18.39
N LEU A 212 -5.50 -9.74 -17.13
CA LEU A 212 -4.31 -10.47 -16.66
C LEU A 212 -4.40 -11.96 -16.88
#